data_9f5ce2621a7a05c88811dd2babdb222b
#
_entry.id   9f5ce2621a7a05c88811dd2babdb222b
#
_cell.length_a   1.000
_cell.length_b   1.000
_cell.length_c   1.000
_cell.angle_alpha   90.00
_cell.angle_beta   90.00
_cell.angle_gamma   90.00
#
_symmetry.space_group_name_H-M   'P 1'
#
loop_
_entity.id
_entity.type
_entity.pdbx_description
1 polymer ?
#
loop_
_entity_poly.entity_id
_entity_poly.type
_entity_poly.pdbx_seq_one_letter_code
_entity_poly.pdbx_strand_id
1 'polypeptide(L)'
;MNEPQILHGDCLDLMKSLESWSIDLVIADPPYNLGKDYGNGSDSRLRADYLEFTSKWLRESVRVLKPTGSLYVFMGFRFISHLFQIMEEELHLHFNSWICWFYTQGMGRTKGFSPRHDDILFFTKSENFTFNLDAVRVPQKFYRSVNNMRGANPGDVWEFSHVHYCQESRTPHPTQKPEGLAERMVLASSNEGDIVLDPFAGSGTTLRVCQHLNRNSIGIELSAEYIDLIRMRLSEPFTGFDSIDPRMKRIPNDLNDPAIQNEYKLNHKKWFLSHHEQDAKAFDEAFERKYPESRGQRLLFDGR
;
A
#
# COMPACT_ATOMS: atom_id res chain seq x y z
N MET A 1 -0.46 -15.06 -16.66
CA MET A 1 0.09 -14.06 -15.72
C MET A 1 0.69 -12.95 -16.57
N ASN A 2 0.33 -11.71 -16.30
CA ASN A 2 0.91 -10.57 -17.03
C ASN A 2 2.34 -10.37 -16.51
N GLU A 3 3.34 -10.47 -17.39
CA GLU A 3 4.72 -10.20 -17.01
C GLU A 3 4.89 -8.71 -16.71
N PRO A 4 5.42 -8.34 -15.51
CA PRO A 4 5.78 -6.97 -15.23
C PRO A 4 6.80 -6.42 -16.22
N GLN A 5 6.56 -5.23 -16.76
CA GLN A 5 7.52 -4.55 -17.62
C GLN A 5 8.54 -3.80 -16.76
N ILE A 6 9.82 -4.10 -16.93
CA ILE A 6 10.92 -3.46 -16.21
C ILE A 6 11.71 -2.60 -17.18
N LEU A 7 11.77 -1.29 -16.95
CA LEU A 7 12.48 -0.33 -17.77
C LEU A 7 13.73 0.17 -17.03
N HIS A 8 14.90 0.02 -17.64
CA HIS A 8 16.17 0.48 -17.10
C HIS A 8 16.48 1.88 -17.60
N GLY A 9 16.54 2.85 -16.70
CA GLY A 9 16.94 4.23 -17.03
C GLY A 9 16.31 5.30 -16.13
N ASP A 10 16.49 6.55 -16.51
CA ASP A 10 15.93 7.70 -15.78
C ASP A 10 14.40 7.78 -15.98
N CYS A 11 13.67 7.94 -14.88
CA CYS A 11 12.21 8.00 -14.90
C CYS A 11 11.67 9.17 -15.74
N LEU A 12 12.35 10.32 -15.74
CA LEU A 12 11.95 11.49 -16.53
C LEU A 12 12.03 11.22 -18.03
N ASP A 13 13.00 10.44 -18.48
CA ASP A 13 13.15 10.13 -19.90
C ASP A 13 12.21 8.99 -20.31
N LEU A 14 12.11 7.96 -19.51
CA LEU A 14 11.31 6.78 -19.84
C LEU A 14 9.81 7.05 -19.74
N MET A 15 9.35 7.84 -18.78
CA MET A 15 7.93 8.20 -18.71
C MET A 15 7.44 8.98 -19.92
N LYS A 16 8.29 9.79 -20.57
CA LYS A 16 7.94 10.49 -21.82
C LYS A 16 7.50 9.58 -22.95
N SER A 17 8.00 8.33 -22.96
CA SER A 17 7.62 7.32 -23.96
C SER A 17 6.27 6.64 -23.66
N LEU A 18 5.73 6.79 -22.45
CA LEU A 18 4.42 6.26 -22.09
C LEU A 18 3.31 7.15 -22.63
N GLU A 19 2.24 6.54 -23.11
CA GLU A 19 1.07 7.26 -23.61
C GLU A 19 0.37 8.02 -22.50
N SER A 20 -0.17 9.20 -22.82
CA SER A 20 -1.01 9.96 -21.91
C SER A 20 -2.28 9.16 -21.59
N TRP A 21 -2.71 9.19 -20.31
CA TRP A 21 -3.93 8.53 -19.85
C TRP A 21 -3.94 7.00 -20.05
N SER A 22 -2.78 6.38 -19.96
CA SER A 22 -2.62 4.92 -20.10
C SER A 22 -2.57 4.19 -18.75
N ILE A 23 -2.25 4.89 -17.66
CA ILE A 23 -1.98 4.32 -16.33
C ILE A 23 -3.19 4.50 -15.42
N ASP A 24 -3.58 3.43 -14.73
CA ASP A 24 -4.68 3.44 -13.76
C ASP A 24 -4.24 3.87 -12.36
N LEU A 25 -3.03 3.47 -11.96
CA LEU A 25 -2.49 3.73 -10.64
C LEU A 25 -0.99 4.04 -10.72
N VAL A 26 -0.56 5.10 -10.06
CA VAL A 26 0.86 5.39 -9.82
C VAL A 26 1.18 5.21 -8.35
N ILE A 27 2.23 4.44 -8.03
CA ILE A 27 2.80 4.31 -6.68
C ILE A 27 4.26 4.73 -6.77
N ALA A 28 4.60 5.86 -6.16
CA ALA A 28 5.92 6.46 -6.27
C ALA A 28 6.60 6.56 -4.91
N ASP A 29 7.76 5.91 -4.77
CA ASP A 29 8.65 6.02 -3.61
C ASP A 29 9.99 6.67 -4.04
N PRO A 30 10.01 8.00 -4.31
CA PRO A 30 11.20 8.68 -4.82
C PRO A 30 12.30 8.74 -3.76
N PRO A 31 13.57 9.00 -4.14
CA PRO A 31 14.62 9.36 -3.17
C PRO A 31 14.18 10.55 -2.31
N TYR A 32 14.38 10.49 -0.99
CA TYR A 32 13.91 11.53 -0.04
C TYR A 32 14.89 12.67 0.17
N ASN A 33 16.00 12.67 -0.55
CA ASN A 33 17.10 13.64 -0.40
C ASN A 33 17.67 13.69 1.02
N LEU A 34 17.90 12.51 1.60
CA LEU A 34 18.44 12.30 2.94
C LEU A 34 19.92 11.87 2.93
N GLY A 35 20.54 11.82 1.75
CA GLY A 35 21.93 11.39 1.57
C GLY A 35 22.14 9.89 1.68
N LYS A 36 21.11 9.09 1.39
CA LYS A 36 21.24 7.62 1.31
C LYS A 36 22.02 7.22 0.07
N ASP A 37 22.87 6.25 0.21
CA ASP A 37 23.62 5.70 -0.90
C ASP A 37 22.78 4.65 -1.66
N TYR A 38 22.36 5.00 -2.87
CA TYR A 38 21.74 4.10 -3.84
C TYR A 38 22.72 3.70 -4.96
N GLY A 39 24.04 3.95 -4.75
CA GLY A 39 25.07 3.67 -5.75
C GLY A 39 25.19 4.71 -6.88
N ASN A 40 24.40 5.79 -6.85
CA ASN A 40 24.32 6.76 -7.96
C ASN A 40 24.30 8.24 -7.53
N GLY A 41 24.42 8.53 -6.23
CA GLY A 41 24.40 9.90 -5.69
C GLY A 41 23.05 10.63 -5.83
N SER A 42 21.99 9.96 -6.21
CA SER A 42 20.68 10.58 -6.52
C SER A 42 19.97 11.20 -5.31
N ASP A 43 20.35 10.82 -4.08
CA ASP A 43 19.71 11.24 -2.84
C ASP A 43 20.43 12.40 -2.12
N SER A 44 21.29 13.15 -2.83
CA SER A 44 22.11 14.24 -2.29
C SER A 44 22.10 15.47 -3.20
N ARG A 45 20.90 15.93 -3.57
CA ARG A 45 20.72 17.11 -4.44
C ARG A 45 20.60 18.39 -3.63
N LEU A 46 20.95 19.53 -4.21
CA LEU A 46 20.56 20.83 -3.66
C LEU A 46 19.05 20.91 -3.57
N ARG A 47 18.53 21.62 -2.57
CA ARG A 47 17.08 21.70 -2.33
C ARG A 47 16.28 22.15 -3.56
N ALA A 48 16.76 23.18 -4.26
CA ALA A 48 16.08 23.70 -5.45
C ALA A 48 16.04 22.66 -6.57
N ASP A 49 17.16 22.00 -6.84
CA ASP A 49 17.27 20.96 -7.88
C ASP A 49 16.40 19.74 -7.55
N TYR A 50 16.29 19.41 -6.26
CA TYR A 50 15.43 18.33 -5.79
C TYR A 50 13.95 18.65 -6.02
N LEU A 51 13.51 19.86 -5.71
CA LEU A 51 12.11 20.28 -5.92
C LEU A 51 11.78 20.39 -7.41
N GLU A 52 12.73 20.87 -8.23
CA GLU A 52 12.56 20.90 -9.68
C GLU A 52 12.44 19.47 -10.26
N PHE A 53 13.32 18.57 -9.86
CA PHE A 53 13.21 17.15 -10.22
C PHE A 53 11.87 16.57 -9.81
N THR A 54 11.43 16.87 -8.56
CA THR A 54 10.16 16.39 -8.02
C THR A 54 8.96 16.90 -8.83
N SER A 55 8.93 18.19 -9.15
CA SER A 55 7.87 18.76 -10.00
C SER A 55 7.82 18.10 -11.39
N LYS A 56 8.99 17.81 -11.99
CA LYS A 56 9.07 17.19 -13.32
C LYS A 56 8.48 15.78 -13.35
N TRP A 57 8.90 14.89 -12.44
CA TRP A 57 8.38 13.54 -12.47
C TRP A 57 6.90 13.46 -12.01
N LEU A 58 6.46 14.33 -11.12
CA LEU A 58 5.04 14.44 -10.77
C LEU A 58 4.19 14.85 -11.98
N ARG A 59 4.64 15.84 -12.78
CA ARG A 59 3.96 16.25 -14.02
C ARG A 59 3.82 15.10 -15.01
N GLU A 60 4.88 14.33 -15.22
CA GLU A 60 4.84 13.15 -16.08
C GLU A 60 3.91 12.06 -15.52
N SER A 61 3.94 11.80 -14.20
CA SER A 61 3.01 10.87 -13.56
C SER A 61 1.54 11.28 -13.78
N VAL A 62 1.23 12.56 -13.64
CA VAL A 62 -0.12 13.09 -13.89
C VAL A 62 -0.51 13.03 -15.38
N ARG A 63 0.45 13.26 -16.28
CA ARG A 63 0.21 13.16 -17.72
C ARG A 63 -0.21 11.74 -18.13
N VAL A 64 0.50 10.73 -17.65
CA VAL A 64 0.21 9.33 -18.00
C VAL A 64 -1.00 8.76 -17.27
N LEU A 65 -1.38 9.34 -16.12
CA LEU A 65 -2.50 8.87 -15.30
C LEU A 65 -3.83 9.10 -16.00
N LYS A 66 -4.70 8.08 -16.03
CA LYS A 66 -6.08 8.16 -16.55
C LYS A 66 -6.92 9.16 -15.75
N PRO A 67 -8.02 9.70 -16.29
CA PRO A 67 -8.94 10.58 -15.55
C PRO A 67 -9.47 9.95 -14.25
N THR A 68 -9.67 8.64 -14.22
CA THR A 68 -10.13 7.85 -13.06
C THR A 68 -8.98 7.35 -12.18
N GLY A 69 -7.75 7.69 -12.50
CA GLY A 69 -6.56 7.15 -11.89
C GLY A 69 -6.19 7.81 -10.56
N SER A 70 -5.40 7.08 -9.79
CA SER A 70 -4.93 7.43 -8.45
C SER A 70 -3.41 7.52 -8.39
N LEU A 71 -2.90 8.38 -7.51
CA LEU A 71 -1.48 8.59 -7.27
C LEU A 71 -1.17 8.52 -5.78
N TYR A 72 -0.29 7.60 -5.38
CA TYR A 72 0.30 7.53 -4.04
C TYR A 72 1.76 7.93 -4.11
N VAL A 73 2.17 8.87 -3.25
CA VAL A 73 3.54 9.36 -3.18
C VAL A 73 4.06 9.24 -1.77
N PHE A 74 5.10 8.44 -1.58
CA PHE A 74 5.82 8.33 -0.33
C PHE A 74 6.76 9.52 -0.15
N MET A 75 6.85 10.06 1.07
CA MET A 75 7.81 11.10 1.39
C MET A 75 8.02 11.22 2.90
N GLY A 76 9.25 11.54 3.28
CA GLY A 76 9.57 11.92 4.65
C GLY A 76 9.20 13.37 4.96
N PHE A 77 9.11 13.70 6.25
CA PHE A 77 8.67 15.00 6.79
C PHE A 77 9.35 16.25 6.22
N ARG A 78 10.55 16.12 5.63
CA ARG A 78 11.32 17.31 5.14
C ARG A 78 10.70 17.96 3.91
N PHE A 79 10.07 17.18 3.05
CA PHE A 79 9.61 17.66 1.74
C PHE A 79 8.13 17.40 1.48
N ILE A 80 7.44 16.67 2.35
CA ILE A 80 6.04 16.28 2.15
C ILE A 80 5.11 17.46 1.89
N SER A 81 5.28 18.58 2.62
CA SER A 81 4.48 19.78 2.43
C SER A 81 4.68 20.44 1.06
N HIS A 82 5.90 20.36 0.50
CA HIS A 82 6.17 20.88 -0.83
C HIS A 82 5.54 20.02 -1.92
N LEU A 83 5.59 18.69 -1.75
CA LEU A 83 4.92 17.76 -2.66
C LEU A 83 3.41 17.99 -2.64
N PHE A 84 2.83 18.17 -1.45
CA PHE A 84 1.42 18.48 -1.29
C PHE A 84 1.04 19.72 -2.10
N GLN A 85 1.77 20.82 -1.93
CA GLN A 85 1.52 22.07 -2.68
C GLN A 85 1.65 21.88 -4.20
N ILE A 86 2.69 21.19 -4.67
CA ILE A 86 2.86 20.91 -6.09
C ILE A 86 1.66 20.12 -6.62
N MET A 87 1.23 19.07 -5.91
CA MET A 87 0.17 18.19 -6.37
C MET A 87 -1.20 18.89 -6.35
N GLU A 88 -1.50 19.69 -5.33
CA GLU A 88 -2.78 20.39 -5.18
C GLU A 88 -2.82 21.68 -6.00
N GLU A 89 -1.84 22.58 -5.82
CA GLU A 89 -1.90 23.94 -6.37
C GLU A 89 -1.38 24.02 -7.81
N GLU A 90 -0.32 23.27 -8.17
CA GLU A 90 0.27 23.37 -9.51
C GLU A 90 -0.31 22.32 -10.47
N LEU A 91 -0.59 21.10 -9.99
CA LEU A 91 -1.06 19.99 -10.82
C LEU A 91 -2.57 19.80 -10.75
N HIS A 92 -3.24 20.54 -9.87
CA HIS A 92 -4.70 20.54 -9.69
C HIS A 92 -5.29 19.15 -9.49
N LEU A 93 -4.59 18.29 -8.74
CA LEU A 93 -5.08 16.99 -8.35
C LEU A 93 -6.07 17.12 -7.18
N HIS A 94 -7.00 16.19 -7.09
CA HIS A 94 -7.94 16.11 -5.98
C HIS A 94 -7.30 15.41 -4.80
N PHE A 95 -7.14 16.12 -3.68
CA PHE A 95 -6.66 15.54 -2.44
C PHE A 95 -7.67 14.53 -1.88
N ASN A 96 -7.19 13.34 -1.53
CA ASN A 96 -7.99 12.31 -0.90
C ASN A 96 -7.59 12.08 0.56
N SER A 97 -6.32 11.70 0.81
CA SER A 97 -5.85 11.41 2.16
C SER A 97 -4.36 11.69 2.33
N TRP A 98 -4.00 12.15 3.51
CA TRP A 98 -2.62 12.18 3.98
C TRP A 98 -2.44 11.01 4.94
N ILE A 99 -1.81 9.94 4.46
CA ILE A 99 -1.69 8.68 5.16
C ILE A 99 -0.41 8.69 5.99
N CYS A 100 -0.55 8.44 7.29
CA CYS A 100 0.56 8.21 8.19
C CYS A 100 0.89 6.71 8.20
N TRP A 101 1.99 6.32 7.58
CA TRP A 101 2.52 4.97 7.68
C TRP A 101 3.35 4.84 8.97
N PHE A 102 2.71 4.34 10.03
CA PHE A 102 3.31 4.16 11.35
C PHE A 102 4.07 2.83 11.43
N TYR A 103 5.22 2.87 12.10
CA TYR A 103 6.05 1.71 12.40
C TYR A 103 6.76 1.90 13.75
N THR A 104 7.07 0.77 14.42
CA THR A 104 7.69 0.80 15.76
C THR A 104 9.22 0.83 15.71
N GLN A 105 9.82 0.46 14.56
CA GLN A 105 11.26 0.41 14.36
C GLN A 105 11.87 1.81 14.19
N GLY A 106 13.18 1.89 14.37
CA GLY A 106 13.98 3.11 14.15
C GLY A 106 14.83 3.48 15.35
N MET A 107 15.82 4.33 15.10
CA MET A 107 16.74 4.79 16.14
C MET A 107 16.03 5.72 17.14
N GLY A 108 16.30 5.52 18.42
CA GLY A 108 15.86 6.43 19.47
C GLY A 108 16.64 7.74 19.45
N ARG A 109 15.97 8.84 19.82
CA ARG A 109 16.61 10.14 20.07
C ARG A 109 16.75 10.38 21.55
N THR A 110 17.85 10.98 21.97
CA THR A 110 18.06 11.40 23.36
C THR A 110 17.42 12.76 23.66
N LYS A 111 17.17 13.56 22.62
CA LYS A 111 16.47 14.86 22.71
C LYS A 111 15.42 14.92 21.62
N GLY A 112 14.18 15.23 22.01
CA GLY A 112 13.00 15.26 21.14
C GLY A 112 12.42 13.87 20.88
N PHE A 113 11.31 13.84 20.14
CA PHE A 113 10.62 12.60 19.79
C PHE A 113 11.29 11.90 18.61
N SER A 114 11.42 10.58 18.70
CA SER A 114 11.93 9.76 17.61
C SER A 114 10.88 9.62 16.50
N PRO A 115 11.25 9.83 15.22
CA PRO A 115 10.31 9.59 14.12
C PRO A 115 9.91 8.11 14.09
N ARG A 116 8.64 7.86 13.88
CA ARG A 116 8.04 6.52 13.82
C ARG A 116 7.01 6.41 12.70
N HIS A 117 7.11 7.27 11.71
CA HIS A 117 6.26 7.22 10.53
C HIS A 117 6.98 7.83 9.33
N ASP A 118 6.56 7.39 8.16
CA ASP A 118 6.68 8.11 6.91
C ASP A 118 5.27 8.49 6.43
N ASP A 119 5.19 9.45 5.54
CA ASP A 119 3.94 9.96 5.02
C ASP A 119 3.69 9.45 3.61
N ILE A 120 2.42 9.21 3.27
CA ILE A 120 1.99 8.88 1.92
C ILE A 120 0.87 9.84 1.53
N LEU A 121 1.11 10.62 0.49
CA LEU A 121 0.06 11.46 -0.08
C LEU A 121 -0.76 10.65 -1.06
N PHE A 122 -2.07 10.61 -0.87
CA PHE A 122 -3.02 10.00 -1.79
C PHE A 122 -3.84 11.09 -2.48
N PHE A 123 -3.63 11.20 -3.77
CA PHE A 123 -4.34 12.11 -4.67
C PHE A 123 -5.00 11.35 -5.82
N THR A 124 -6.04 11.93 -6.38
CA THR A 124 -6.74 11.39 -7.55
C THR A 124 -6.79 12.44 -8.66
N LYS A 125 -6.85 11.98 -9.91
CA LYS A 125 -6.87 12.90 -11.04
C LYS A 125 -8.19 13.62 -11.20
N SER A 126 -9.28 13.02 -10.71
CA SER A 126 -10.61 13.61 -10.67
C SER A 126 -11.39 13.11 -9.44
N GLU A 127 -12.56 13.64 -9.19
CA GLU A 127 -13.49 13.15 -8.15
C GLU A 127 -14.06 11.77 -8.47
N ASN A 128 -14.09 11.40 -9.75
CA ASN A 128 -14.52 10.07 -10.20
C ASN A 128 -13.30 9.16 -10.36
N PHE A 129 -12.98 8.39 -9.34
CA PHE A 129 -11.81 7.51 -9.29
C PHE A 129 -12.15 6.11 -8.80
N THR A 130 -11.27 5.16 -9.11
CA THR A 130 -11.40 3.77 -8.62
C THR A 130 -11.03 3.70 -7.14
N PHE A 131 -11.99 3.25 -6.30
CA PHE A 131 -11.72 2.95 -4.89
C PHE A 131 -12.52 1.74 -4.40
N ASN A 132 -11.83 0.62 -4.21
CA ASN A 132 -12.39 -0.67 -3.83
C ASN A 132 -12.33 -0.85 -2.30
N LEU A 133 -13.15 -0.11 -1.55
CA LEU A 133 -13.13 -0.15 -0.09
C LEU A 133 -13.29 -1.57 0.47
N ASP A 134 -14.15 -2.37 -0.13
CA ASP A 134 -14.40 -3.74 0.34
C ASP A 134 -13.18 -4.66 0.20
N ALA A 135 -12.27 -4.37 -0.74
CA ALA A 135 -11.03 -5.12 -0.92
C ALA A 135 -9.98 -4.86 0.18
N VAL A 136 -10.11 -3.76 0.91
CA VAL A 136 -9.10 -3.31 1.88
C VAL A 136 -9.60 -3.16 3.31
N ARG A 137 -10.84 -3.57 3.58
CA ARG A 137 -11.40 -3.50 4.93
C ARG A 137 -10.55 -4.27 5.94
N VAL A 138 -10.47 -3.73 7.14
CA VAL A 138 -9.76 -4.30 8.29
C VAL A 138 -10.76 -4.68 9.39
N PRO A 139 -10.38 -5.53 10.37
CA PRO A 139 -11.23 -5.87 11.50
C PRO A 139 -11.70 -4.62 12.26
N GLN A 140 -12.95 -4.64 12.72
CA GLN A 140 -13.48 -3.59 13.60
C GLN A 140 -12.72 -3.57 14.91
N LYS A 141 -12.29 -2.40 15.36
CA LYS A 141 -11.68 -2.22 16.69
C LYS A 141 -12.74 -2.32 17.80
N PHE A 142 -13.90 -1.70 17.54
CA PHE A 142 -15.06 -1.75 18.43
C PHE A 142 -16.25 -2.22 17.62
N TYR A 143 -16.92 -3.27 18.08
CA TYR A 143 -18.05 -3.84 17.38
C TYR A 143 -19.36 -3.30 17.93
N ARG A 144 -20.23 -2.84 17.04
CA ARG A 144 -21.62 -2.45 17.35
C ARG A 144 -22.55 -3.09 16.33
N SER A 145 -23.80 -3.37 16.73
CA SER A 145 -24.79 -4.01 15.84
C SER A 145 -25.04 -3.28 14.52
N VAL A 146 -24.75 -1.97 14.48
CA VAL A 146 -24.89 -1.11 13.29
C VAL A 146 -23.66 -1.09 12.39
N ASN A 147 -22.54 -1.67 12.83
CA ASN A 147 -21.30 -1.64 12.08
C ASN A 147 -21.37 -2.53 10.83
N ASN A 148 -20.58 -2.21 9.82
CA ASN A 148 -20.46 -3.07 8.65
C ASN A 148 -19.75 -4.38 9.03
N MET A 149 -20.42 -5.51 8.80
CA MET A 149 -19.88 -6.85 9.10
C MET A 149 -18.64 -7.22 8.28
N ARG A 150 -18.46 -6.60 7.12
CA ARG A 150 -17.28 -6.77 6.28
C ARG A 150 -16.05 -6.04 6.82
N GLY A 151 -16.14 -5.38 7.97
CA GLY A 151 -15.07 -4.67 8.62
C GLY A 151 -15.10 -3.15 8.43
N ALA A 152 -14.10 -2.50 9.02
CA ALA A 152 -13.92 -1.06 8.97
C ALA A 152 -13.15 -0.61 7.74
N ASN A 153 -13.33 0.65 7.34
CA ASN A 153 -12.34 1.37 6.54
C ASN A 153 -11.03 1.45 7.36
N PRO A 154 -9.87 1.12 6.77
CA PRO A 154 -8.59 1.16 7.48
C PRO A 154 -8.20 2.54 8.03
N GLY A 155 -8.86 3.62 7.55
CA GLY A 155 -8.48 4.98 7.90
C GLY A 155 -7.17 5.41 7.24
N ASP A 156 -6.59 6.48 7.74
CA ASP A 156 -5.37 7.12 7.22
C ASP A 156 -4.13 6.93 8.12
N VAL A 157 -4.24 6.14 9.19
CA VAL A 157 -3.09 5.70 10.00
C VAL A 157 -2.87 4.21 9.79
N TRP A 158 -1.82 3.88 9.05
CA TRP A 158 -1.50 2.51 8.66
C TRP A 158 -0.31 1.97 9.42
N GLU A 159 -0.50 0.90 10.17
CA GLU A 159 0.56 0.24 10.91
C GLU A 159 1.10 -0.93 10.10
N PHE A 160 2.30 -0.76 9.55
CA PHE A 160 3.06 -1.81 8.86
C PHE A 160 4.51 -1.74 9.30
N SER A 161 5.06 -2.86 9.75
CA SER A 161 6.48 -2.94 10.07
C SER A 161 7.36 -2.72 8.84
N HIS A 162 8.51 -2.08 9.02
CA HIS A 162 9.55 -2.11 7.99
C HIS A 162 10.01 -3.55 7.73
N VAL A 163 10.48 -3.82 6.53
CA VAL A 163 11.15 -5.09 6.22
C VAL A 163 12.45 -5.16 7.02
N HIS A 164 12.44 -6.01 8.05
CA HIS A 164 13.55 -6.11 9.00
C HIS A 164 14.70 -6.95 8.45
N TYR A 165 15.94 -6.73 8.93
CA TYR A 165 17.13 -7.47 8.49
C TYR A 165 17.03 -8.99 8.68
N CYS A 166 16.20 -9.46 9.62
CA CYS A 166 15.99 -10.89 9.87
C CYS A 166 14.86 -11.52 9.07
N GLN A 167 14.17 -10.77 8.21
CA GLN A 167 13.10 -11.31 7.37
C GLN A 167 13.70 -11.97 6.12
N GLU A 168 13.20 -13.14 5.75
CA GLU A 168 13.61 -13.84 4.54
C GLU A 168 13.36 -13.02 3.26
N SER A 169 12.30 -12.20 3.26
CA SER A 169 11.96 -11.32 2.15
C SER A 169 12.87 -10.08 2.02
N ARG A 170 13.83 -9.89 2.96
CA ARG A 170 14.74 -8.74 2.93
C ARG A 170 15.78 -8.86 1.83
N THR A 171 15.81 -7.83 0.97
CA THR A 171 16.81 -7.71 -0.10
C THR A 171 17.95 -6.74 0.30
N PRO A 172 19.04 -6.68 -0.47
CA PRO A 172 20.10 -5.67 -0.28
C PRO A 172 19.64 -4.23 -0.46
N HIS A 173 18.49 -3.98 -1.10
CA HIS A 173 17.99 -2.61 -1.30
C HIS A 173 17.76 -1.90 0.05
N PRO A 174 18.30 -0.68 0.26
CA PRO A 174 18.36 -0.04 1.59
C PRO A 174 16.97 0.34 2.15
N THR A 175 16.00 0.59 1.29
CA THR A 175 14.67 1.12 1.66
C THR A 175 13.51 0.29 1.12
N GLN A 176 13.69 -1.04 1.03
CA GLN A 176 12.63 -1.95 0.59
C GLN A 176 11.33 -1.68 1.37
N LYS A 177 10.23 -1.47 0.65
CA LYS A 177 8.90 -1.29 1.24
C LYS A 177 8.24 -2.65 1.52
N PRO A 178 7.39 -2.73 2.57
CA PRO A 178 6.60 -3.93 2.86
C PRO A 178 5.59 -4.22 1.74
N GLU A 179 5.47 -5.49 1.35
CA GLU A 179 4.51 -5.91 0.30
C GLU A 179 3.06 -5.67 0.73
N GLY A 180 2.71 -5.88 2.00
CA GLY A 180 1.36 -5.63 2.50
C GLY A 180 0.93 -4.15 2.41
N LEU A 181 1.88 -3.21 2.44
CA LEU A 181 1.60 -1.79 2.25
C LEU A 181 1.25 -1.51 0.78
N ALA A 182 2.03 -2.06 -0.16
CA ALA A 182 1.76 -1.97 -1.59
C ALA A 182 0.46 -2.72 -1.97
N GLU A 183 0.21 -3.90 -1.38
CA GLU A 183 -1.02 -4.67 -1.55
C GLU A 183 -2.26 -3.80 -1.28
N ARG A 184 -2.26 -3.08 -0.17
CA ARG A 184 -3.38 -2.22 0.20
C ARG A 184 -3.66 -1.14 -0.84
N MET A 185 -2.62 -0.45 -1.33
CA MET A 185 -2.77 0.58 -2.34
C MET A 185 -3.25 0.02 -3.68
N VAL A 186 -2.67 -1.09 -4.13
CA VAL A 186 -3.04 -1.76 -5.39
C VAL A 186 -4.50 -2.25 -5.34
N LEU A 187 -4.91 -2.91 -4.25
CA LEU A 187 -6.28 -3.39 -4.09
C LEU A 187 -7.29 -2.25 -3.99
N ALA A 188 -6.96 -1.17 -3.27
CA ALA A 188 -7.86 -0.04 -3.10
C ALA A 188 -8.11 0.69 -4.42
N SER A 189 -7.06 0.90 -5.23
CA SER A 189 -7.10 1.89 -6.31
C SER A 189 -6.86 1.30 -7.70
N SER A 190 -7.02 -0.02 -7.86
CA SER A 190 -6.99 -0.68 -9.18
C SER A 190 -7.86 -1.93 -9.22
N ASN A 191 -8.20 -2.38 -10.42
CA ASN A 191 -8.88 -3.63 -10.71
C ASN A 191 -7.93 -4.62 -11.40
N GLU A 192 -8.32 -5.88 -11.47
CA GLU A 192 -7.56 -6.88 -12.25
C GLU A 192 -7.44 -6.43 -13.72
N GLY A 193 -6.24 -6.55 -14.26
CA GLY A 193 -5.92 -6.11 -15.62
C GLY A 193 -5.54 -4.63 -15.75
N ASP A 194 -5.80 -3.79 -14.75
CA ASP A 194 -5.36 -2.38 -14.73
C ASP A 194 -3.82 -2.27 -14.75
N ILE A 195 -3.32 -1.13 -15.20
CA ILE A 195 -1.88 -0.85 -15.33
C ILE A 195 -1.41 0.01 -14.16
N VAL A 196 -0.45 -0.50 -13.41
CA VAL A 196 0.21 0.19 -12.30
C VAL A 196 1.61 0.63 -12.70
N LEU A 197 1.94 1.90 -12.51
CA LEU A 197 3.28 2.45 -12.73
C LEU A 197 3.99 2.69 -11.40
N ASP A 198 5.22 2.19 -11.30
CA ASP A 198 6.18 2.57 -10.26
C ASP A 198 7.39 3.24 -10.91
N PRO A 199 7.50 4.58 -10.87
CA PRO A 199 8.60 5.31 -11.50
C PRO A 199 9.93 5.19 -10.75
N PHE A 200 9.95 4.54 -9.56
CA PHE A 200 11.11 4.35 -8.69
C PHE A 200 11.10 2.94 -8.11
N ALA A 201 11.17 1.93 -8.99
CA ALA A 201 10.85 0.52 -8.65
C ALA A 201 11.73 -0.09 -7.55
N GLY A 202 12.97 0.38 -7.39
CA GLY A 202 13.88 -0.01 -6.31
C GLY A 202 14.04 -1.53 -6.21
N SER A 203 13.49 -2.12 -5.15
CA SER A 203 13.49 -3.58 -4.95
C SER A 203 12.36 -4.32 -5.69
N GLY A 204 11.48 -3.64 -6.44
CA GLY A 204 10.38 -4.23 -7.20
C GLY A 204 9.16 -4.65 -6.37
N THR A 205 8.98 -4.10 -5.19
CA THR A 205 7.85 -4.45 -4.31
C THR A 205 6.50 -4.25 -4.99
N THR A 206 6.27 -3.09 -5.62
CA THR A 206 5.03 -2.79 -6.36
C THR A 206 4.78 -3.78 -7.49
N LEU A 207 5.82 -4.11 -8.27
CA LEU A 207 5.71 -5.02 -9.40
C LEU A 207 5.35 -6.43 -8.96
N ARG A 208 6.01 -6.92 -7.90
CA ARG A 208 5.74 -8.25 -7.33
C ARG A 208 4.30 -8.34 -6.81
N VAL A 209 3.82 -7.32 -6.12
CA VAL A 209 2.43 -7.27 -5.65
C VAL A 209 1.46 -7.26 -6.82
N CYS A 210 1.70 -6.46 -7.86
CA CYS A 210 0.87 -6.41 -9.06
C CYS A 210 0.80 -7.76 -9.77
N GLN A 211 1.93 -8.45 -9.92
CA GLN A 211 2.00 -9.78 -10.53
C GLN A 211 1.08 -10.79 -9.83
N HIS A 212 1.08 -10.79 -8.49
CA HIS A 212 0.27 -11.73 -7.70
C HIS A 212 -1.19 -11.30 -7.52
N LEU A 213 -1.51 -10.05 -7.82
CA LEU A 213 -2.88 -9.53 -7.81
C LEU A 213 -3.49 -9.43 -9.21
N ASN A 214 -2.88 -9.99 -10.24
CA ASN A 214 -3.34 -9.94 -11.64
C ASN A 214 -3.45 -8.51 -12.20
N ARG A 215 -2.59 -7.58 -11.78
CA ARG A 215 -2.43 -6.27 -12.40
C ARG A 215 -1.26 -6.28 -13.37
N ASN A 216 -1.38 -5.53 -14.47
CA ASN A 216 -0.23 -5.19 -15.29
C ASN A 216 0.63 -4.17 -14.53
N SER A 217 1.95 -4.21 -14.72
CA SER A 217 2.81 -3.23 -14.07
C SER A 217 3.98 -2.80 -14.94
N ILE A 218 4.36 -1.54 -14.77
CA ILE A 218 5.55 -0.93 -15.38
C ILE A 218 6.39 -0.38 -14.22
N GLY A 219 7.62 -0.88 -14.09
CA GLY A 219 8.58 -0.36 -13.11
C GLY A 219 9.76 0.28 -13.81
N ILE A 220 10.14 1.46 -13.37
CA ILE A 220 11.33 2.16 -13.86
C ILE A 220 12.39 2.16 -12.77
N GLU A 221 13.61 1.74 -13.11
CA GLU A 221 14.72 1.70 -12.18
C GLU A 221 16.01 2.16 -12.86
N LEU A 222 16.74 3.03 -12.17
CA LEU A 222 17.97 3.63 -12.67
C LEU A 222 19.19 2.71 -12.52
N SER A 223 19.22 1.89 -11.45
CA SER A 223 20.34 1.01 -11.13
C SER A 223 20.20 -0.33 -11.84
N ALA A 224 21.19 -0.71 -12.63
CA ALA A 224 21.26 -2.04 -13.26
C ALA A 224 21.25 -3.19 -12.22
N GLU A 225 21.90 -2.98 -11.07
CA GLU A 225 21.94 -3.93 -9.97
C GLU A 225 20.53 -4.19 -9.41
N TYR A 226 19.72 -3.13 -9.26
CA TYR A 226 18.34 -3.27 -8.79
C TYR A 226 17.41 -3.84 -9.86
N ILE A 227 17.68 -3.64 -11.14
CA ILE A 227 16.97 -4.33 -12.22
C ILE A 227 17.12 -5.85 -12.09
N ASP A 228 18.34 -6.34 -11.83
CA ASP A 228 18.60 -7.77 -11.65
C ASP A 228 17.95 -8.29 -10.36
N LEU A 229 17.96 -7.49 -9.29
CA LEU A 229 17.24 -7.78 -8.06
C LEU A 229 15.72 -7.93 -8.28
N ILE A 230 15.12 -7.01 -9.03
CA ILE A 230 13.70 -7.07 -9.39
C ILE A 230 13.39 -8.38 -10.14
N ARG A 231 14.17 -8.70 -11.17
CA ARG A 231 13.99 -9.94 -11.95
C ARG A 231 14.07 -11.19 -11.07
N MET A 232 15.04 -11.23 -10.18
CA MET A 232 15.19 -12.33 -9.22
C MET A 232 13.93 -12.45 -8.35
N ARG A 233 13.47 -11.37 -7.72
CA ARG A 233 12.28 -11.38 -6.86
C ARG A 233 11.00 -11.79 -7.59
N LEU A 234 10.83 -11.37 -8.83
CA LEU A 234 9.66 -11.72 -9.64
C LEU A 234 9.66 -13.22 -10.03
N SER A 235 10.84 -13.87 -10.07
CA SER A 235 10.95 -15.30 -10.34
C SER A 235 10.78 -16.18 -9.10
N GLU A 236 10.83 -15.61 -7.89
CA GLU A 236 10.66 -16.36 -6.65
C GLU A 236 9.22 -16.89 -6.51
N PRO A 237 9.05 -18.13 -5.99
CA PRO A 237 7.72 -18.64 -5.67
C PRO A 237 6.95 -17.72 -4.73
N PHE A 238 5.65 -17.59 -4.98
CA PHE A 238 4.79 -16.81 -4.09
C PHE A 238 4.38 -17.65 -2.88
N THR A 239 4.76 -17.19 -1.70
CA THR A 239 4.43 -17.83 -0.41
C THR A 239 3.46 -17.00 0.43
N GLY A 240 2.93 -15.92 -0.13
CA GLY A 240 2.13 -14.89 0.55
C GLY A 240 2.88 -13.56 0.64
N PHE A 241 2.14 -12.50 0.93
CA PHE A 241 2.75 -11.20 1.21
C PHE A 241 3.35 -11.16 2.61
N ASP A 242 4.22 -10.19 2.86
CA ASP A 242 4.86 -9.98 4.15
C ASP A 242 3.87 -10.08 5.32
N SER A 243 4.32 -10.66 6.43
CA SER A 243 3.55 -10.71 7.66
C SER A 243 3.27 -9.30 8.16
N ILE A 244 2.00 -8.98 8.32
CA ILE A 244 1.53 -7.71 8.87
C ILE A 244 0.81 -7.96 10.19
N ASP A 245 0.69 -6.92 11.01
CA ASP A 245 -0.11 -6.98 12.24
C ASP A 245 -1.53 -7.49 11.89
N PRO A 246 -2.04 -8.52 12.58
CA PRO A 246 -3.38 -9.07 12.31
C PRO A 246 -4.50 -8.03 12.31
N ARG A 247 -4.33 -6.92 13.06
CA ARG A 247 -5.28 -5.80 13.09
C ARG A 247 -5.34 -5.03 11.77
N MET A 248 -4.29 -5.11 10.96
CA MET A 248 -4.18 -4.44 9.68
C MET A 248 -4.39 -5.39 8.51
N LYS A 249 -4.47 -6.70 8.78
CA LYS A 249 -4.73 -7.71 7.76
C LYS A 249 -6.12 -7.50 7.16
N ARG A 250 -6.19 -7.40 5.84
CA ARG A 250 -7.46 -7.24 5.14
C ARG A 250 -8.38 -8.44 5.35
N ILE A 251 -9.66 -8.18 5.29
CA ILE A 251 -10.68 -9.21 5.35
C ILE A 251 -10.87 -9.78 3.93
N PRO A 252 -10.93 -11.11 3.75
CA PRO A 252 -11.17 -11.72 2.43
C PRO A 252 -12.45 -11.21 1.78
N ASN A 253 -12.42 -10.97 0.47
CA ASN A 253 -13.55 -10.45 -0.28
C ASN A 253 -14.67 -11.48 -0.46
N ASP A 254 -14.32 -12.73 -0.64
CA ASP A 254 -15.31 -13.80 -0.82
C ASP A 254 -15.83 -14.29 0.52
N LEU A 255 -16.76 -13.51 1.07
CA LEU A 255 -17.49 -13.89 2.27
C LEU A 255 -18.65 -14.84 1.97
N ASN A 256 -18.87 -15.25 0.72
CA ASN A 256 -19.90 -16.23 0.37
C ASN A 256 -19.36 -17.67 0.47
N ASP A 257 -18.03 -17.86 0.51
CA ASP A 257 -17.43 -19.16 0.81
C ASP A 257 -17.62 -19.50 2.30
N PRO A 258 -18.32 -20.59 2.65
CA PRO A 258 -18.54 -20.98 4.04
C PRO A 258 -17.25 -21.22 4.84
N ALA A 259 -16.17 -21.69 4.20
CA ALA A 259 -14.89 -21.89 4.86
C ALA A 259 -14.24 -20.54 5.22
N ILE A 260 -14.28 -19.58 4.31
CA ILE A 260 -13.77 -18.22 4.53
C ILE A 260 -14.61 -17.50 5.56
N GLN A 261 -15.94 -17.65 5.54
CA GLN A 261 -16.82 -17.09 6.57
C GLN A 261 -16.50 -17.63 7.95
N ASN A 262 -16.30 -18.93 8.08
CA ASN A 262 -15.98 -19.55 9.36
C ASN A 262 -14.61 -19.13 9.87
N GLU A 263 -13.60 -19.11 9.02
CA GLU A 263 -12.26 -18.63 9.39
C GLU A 263 -12.27 -17.15 9.78
N TYR A 264 -12.96 -16.32 9.01
CA TYR A 264 -13.13 -14.91 9.30
C TYR A 264 -13.85 -14.69 10.64
N LYS A 265 -14.99 -15.35 10.84
CA LYS A 265 -15.76 -15.27 12.09
C LYS A 265 -14.92 -15.71 13.28
N LEU A 266 -14.14 -16.79 13.12
CA LEU A 266 -13.29 -17.34 14.15
C LEU A 266 -12.14 -16.38 14.53
N ASN A 267 -11.42 -15.90 13.55
CA ASN A 267 -10.27 -15.02 13.78
C ASN A 267 -10.71 -13.64 14.32
N HIS A 268 -11.82 -13.13 13.82
CA HIS A 268 -12.40 -11.88 14.30
C HIS A 268 -12.92 -12.03 15.72
N LYS A 269 -13.60 -13.14 16.04
CA LYS A 269 -14.08 -13.43 17.40
C LYS A 269 -12.92 -13.58 18.38
N LYS A 270 -11.84 -14.29 18.03
CA LYS A 270 -10.66 -14.43 18.88
C LYS A 270 -10.00 -13.08 19.18
N TRP A 271 -9.82 -12.26 18.15
CA TRP A 271 -9.27 -10.92 18.32
C TRP A 271 -10.18 -10.05 19.17
N PHE A 272 -11.47 -10.09 18.91
CA PHE A 272 -12.48 -9.31 19.60
C PHE A 272 -12.57 -9.69 21.08
N LEU A 273 -12.64 -11.00 21.42
CA LEU A 273 -12.67 -11.49 22.77
C LEU A 273 -11.39 -11.16 23.56
N SER A 274 -10.23 -11.15 22.91
CA SER A 274 -8.97 -10.76 23.56
C SER A 274 -8.93 -9.28 23.95
N HIS A 275 -9.78 -8.43 23.37
CA HIS A 275 -9.80 -6.98 23.60
C HIS A 275 -11.12 -6.46 24.21
N HIS A 276 -12.24 -7.24 24.10
CA HIS A 276 -13.58 -6.78 24.48
C HIS A 276 -14.48 -7.96 24.90
N GLU A 277 -14.25 -8.54 26.07
CA GLU A 277 -15.02 -9.71 26.56
C GLU A 277 -16.55 -9.50 26.60
N GLN A 278 -17.01 -8.25 26.74
CA GLN A 278 -18.44 -7.94 26.94
C GLN A 278 -19.27 -7.86 25.66
N ASP A 279 -18.65 -7.79 24.48
CA ASP A 279 -19.36 -7.51 23.22
C ASP A 279 -19.46 -8.69 22.24
N ALA A 280 -19.01 -9.89 22.64
CA ALA A 280 -18.99 -11.08 21.78
C ALA A 280 -20.40 -11.47 21.29
N LYS A 281 -21.42 -11.25 22.11
CA LYS A 281 -22.82 -11.52 21.76
C LYS A 281 -23.33 -10.60 20.66
N ALA A 282 -22.99 -9.31 20.73
CA ALA A 282 -23.36 -8.33 19.73
C ALA A 282 -22.74 -8.65 18.35
N PHE A 283 -21.52 -9.18 18.35
CA PHE A 283 -20.86 -9.65 17.12
C PHE A 283 -21.64 -10.82 16.50
N ASP A 284 -21.95 -11.86 17.27
CA ASP A 284 -22.66 -13.04 16.76
C ASP A 284 -24.04 -12.65 16.22
N GLU A 285 -24.81 -11.83 16.94
CA GLU A 285 -26.13 -11.37 16.52
C GLU A 285 -26.10 -10.57 15.21
N ALA A 286 -25.11 -9.72 15.03
CA ALA A 286 -25.00 -8.91 13.83
C ALA A 286 -24.48 -9.70 12.63
N PHE A 287 -23.57 -10.67 12.85
CA PHE A 287 -23.10 -11.58 11.80
C PHE A 287 -24.25 -12.45 11.28
N GLU A 288 -25.03 -13.09 12.18
CA GLU A 288 -26.20 -13.91 11.82
C GLU A 288 -27.31 -13.11 11.13
N ARG A 289 -27.44 -11.81 11.44
CA ARG A 289 -28.39 -10.94 10.75
C ARG A 289 -27.99 -10.69 9.31
N LYS A 290 -26.70 -10.53 9.06
CA LYS A 290 -26.17 -10.25 7.73
C LYS A 290 -26.04 -11.50 6.85
N TYR A 291 -25.78 -12.64 7.46
CA TYR A 291 -25.60 -13.94 6.82
C TYR A 291 -26.60 -14.93 7.41
N PRO A 292 -27.91 -14.84 7.08
CA PRO A 292 -28.97 -15.66 7.68
C PRO A 292 -28.80 -17.17 7.42
N GLU A 293 -28.07 -17.56 6.37
CA GLU A 293 -27.69 -18.94 6.08
C GLU A 293 -26.72 -19.53 7.11
N SER A 294 -26.05 -18.71 7.89
CA SER A 294 -25.20 -19.15 9.00
C SER A 294 -25.98 -19.50 10.28
N ARG A 295 -27.29 -19.25 10.30
CA ARG A 295 -28.17 -19.61 11.42
C ARG A 295 -28.26 -21.13 11.56
N GLY A 296 -27.68 -21.64 12.64
CA GLY A 296 -27.72 -23.08 12.96
C GLY A 296 -26.39 -23.79 12.81
N GLN A 297 -25.38 -23.19 12.21
CA GLN A 297 -24.00 -23.66 12.34
C GLN A 297 -23.46 -23.22 13.72
N ARG A 298 -23.77 -24.00 14.75
CA ARG A 298 -23.07 -23.89 16.03
C ARG A 298 -21.59 -24.12 15.76
N LEU A 299 -20.83 -23.05 15.70
CA LEU A 299 -19.38 -23.15 15.84
C LEU A 299 -19.14 -23.73 17.24
N LEU A 300 -18.79 -25.00 17.28
CA LEU A 300 -18.35 -25.70 18.48
C LEU A 300 -17.13 -24.95 19.05
N PHE A 301 -17.40 -24.00 19.92
CA PHE A 301 -16.47 -23.42 20.86
C PHE A 301 -17.04 -23.61 22.26
N ASP A 302 -17.21 -24.86 22.65
CA ASP A 302 -17.15 -25.20 24.07
C ASP A 302 -15.67 -25.18 24.43
N GLY A 303 -15.36 -24.21 25.26
CA GLY A 303 -14.03 -24.02 25.78
C GLY A 303 -13.50 -25.25 26.53
N ARG A 304 -12.24 -25.52 26.32
CA ARG A 304 -11.32 -25.91 27.38
C ARG A 304 -9.98 -25.28 27.11
#